data_537a47ec0381d74fafab443c2d0da0fc
#
_entry.id   537a47ec0381d74fafab443c2d0da0fc
#
_cell.length_a   1.000
_cell.length_b   1.000
_cell.length_c   1.000
_cell.angle_alpha   90.00
_cell.angle_beta   90.00
_cell.angle_gamma   90.00
#
_symmetry.space_group_name_H-M   'P 1'
#
loop_
_entity.id
_entity.type
_entity.pdbx_description
1 polymer ?
#
loop_
_entity_poly.entity_id
_entity_poly.type
_entity_poly.pdbx_seq_one_letter_code
_entity_poly.pdbx_strand_id
1 'polypeptide(L)'
;MKFILVCCLSILLSSFAFGQHQHSEVKAAAPKKAPLKANDVETLGNKKSPGVVRYDLYVADTTVTFGGKPKRAIAVNGQIPMPTLTFTEGDTAEIHVHNRLKESTSLHWHGLFLPNQYDGVPYLTQMPIEPNKTHVYRFPIIQSGTHWYHSHSGLQEQIGMYGAMILNKRKEPVIPTIPVFLSEWTNMMPHEVDRRLHNANDWFAIKKGTTQSYAEAIKGGHFKTKLTNELKRMTAMDVSDVYYEAFLVNGKNQYQVPNNLKAGDKVRLRIANGGASTYFWLTYAGGKITVVASDGNDVTPVEVDRLIIAVSETYDVIVTIPENKSFEFLVTPEDRTKSASLWPVSYTHLTLPTKA
;
A
#
# COMPACT_ATOMS: atom_id res chain seq x y z
N MET A 1 -68.83 -2.39 -6.00
CA MET A 1 -69.06 -2.12 -7.45
C MET A 1 -67.78 -2.45 -8.19
N LYS A 2 -67.90 -3.45 -9.07
CA LYS A 2 -66.83 -3.99 -9.93
C LYS A 2 -66.51 -3.01 -11.02
N PHE A 3 -65.26 -2.84 -11.43
CA PHE A 3 -64.86 -2.66 -12.80
C PHE A 3 -63.49 -3.29 -13.06
N ILE A 4 -63.55 -4.36 -13.82
CA ILE A 4 -62.44 -5.02 -14.51
C ILE A 4 -62.25 -4.25 -15.82
N LEU A 5 -61.03 -3.93 -16.20
CA LEU A 5 -60.73 -3.63 -17.59
C LEU A 5 -59.45 -4.39 -18.00
N VAL A 6 -59.74 -5.36 -18.85
CA VAL A 6 -58.82 -6.14 -19.69
C VAL A 6 -58.47 -5.26 -20.89
N CYS A 7 -57.23 -5.11 -21.26
CA CYS A 7 -56.90 -4.66 -22.60
C CYS A 7 -55.66 -5.41 -23.15
N CYS A 8 -55.87 -5.81 -24.36
CA CYS A 8 -55.23 -6.82 -25.15
C CYS A 8 -53.77 -6.58 -25.56
N LEU A 9 -53.15 -7.71 -25.70
CA LEU A 9 -51.92 -8.03 -26.40
C LEU A 9 -51.99 -7.67 -27.90
N SER A 10 -51.04 -6.96 -28.45
CA SER A 10 -50.75 -6.94 -29.88
C SER A 10 -49.25 -7.09 -30.11
N ILE A 11 -48.88 -8.27 -30.55
CA ILE A 11 -47.58 -8.65 -31.04
C ILE A 11 -47.39 -8.08 -32.43
N LEU A 12 -46.34 -7.23 -32.60
CA LEU A 12 -45.83 -6.89 -33.93
C LEU A 12 -44.37 -7.37 -33.99
N LEU A 13 -44.18 -8.50 -34.65
CA LEU A 13 -42.89 -8.96 -35.13
C LEU A 13 -42.39 -8.02 -36.24
N SER A 14 -41.33 -7.28 -35.98
CA SER A 14 -40.50 -6.68 -37.03
C SER A 14 -39.11 -7.31 -36.97
N SER A 15 -38.84 -8.12 -38.00
CA SER A 15 -37.55 -8.73 -38.27
C SER A 15 -36.52 -7.63 -38.59
N PHE A 16 -35.58 -7.39 -37.72
CA PHE A 16 -34.38 -6.64 -38.07
C PHE A 16 -33.20 -7.61 -38.22
N ALA A 17 -32.68 -7.66 -39.43
CA ALA A 17 -31.44 -8.37 -39.75
C ALA A 17 -30.27 -7.67 -39.04
N PHE A 18 -29.66 -8.38 -38.09
CA PHE A 18 -28.38 -7.95 -37.53
C PHE A 18 -27.25 -8.29 -38.50
N GLY A 19 -26.71 -7.25 -39.15
CA GLY A 19 -25.44 -7.36 -39.82
C GLY A 19 -24.33 -7.62 -38.79
N GLN A 20 -23.68 -8.76 -38.93
CA GLN A 20 -22.46 -9.06 -38.18
C GLN A 20 -21.34 -8.11 -38.62
N HIS A 21 -21.12 -7.05 -37.84
CA HIS A 21 -19.83 -6.35 -37.88
C HIS A 21 -18.84 -7.17 -37.06
N GLN A 22 -17.93 -7.85 -37.73
CA GLN A 22 -16.72 -8.41 -37.13
C GLN A 22 -15.88 -7.23 -36.61
N HIS A 23 -15.96 -6.97 -35.32
CA HIS A 23 -14.93 -6.19 -34.64
C HIS A 23 -13.67 -7.04 -34.58
N SER A 24 -12.70 -6.74 -35.45
CA SER A 24 -11.33 -7.20 -35.29
C SER A 24 -10.81 -6.65 -33.98
N GLU A 25 -10.65 -7.53 -32.98
CA GLU A 25 -9.88 -7.23 -31.77
C GLU A 25 -8.45 -6.90 -32.17
N VAL A 26 -8.12 -5.62 -32.21
CA VAL A 26 -6.72 -5.20 -32.19
C VAL A 26 -6.20 -5.51 -30.80
N LYS A 27 -5.65 -6.70 -30.62
CA LYS A 27 -4.81 -7.03 -29.47
C LYS A 27 -3.65 -6.04 -29.48
N ALA A 28 -3.73 -5.01 -28.66
CA ALA A 28 -2.59 -4.17 -28.35
C ALA A 28 -1.51 -5.09 -27.78
N ALA A 29 -0.45 -5.30 -28.55
CA ALA A 29 0.71 -6.02 -28.09
C ALA A 29 1.29 -5.28 -26.89
N ALA A 30 1.22 -5.90 -25.71
CA ALA A 30 1.92 -5.43 -24.53
C ALA A 30 3.42 -5.31 -24.88
N PRO A 31 4.10 -4.22 -24.48
CA PRO A 31 5.52 -4.11 -24.71
C PRO A 31 6.22 -5.30 -24.03
N LYS A 32 6.88 -6.14 -24.83
CA LYS A 32 7.75 -7.23 -24.36
C LYS A 32 9.04 -6.65 -23.77
N LYS A 33 8.93 -5.94 -22.63
CA LYS A 33 10.00 -5.91 -21.64
C LYS A 33 9.47 -6.73 -20.49
N ALA A 34 10.23 -7.78 -20.14
CA ALA A 34 10.02 -8.53 -18.92
C ALA A 34 9.77 -7.52 -17.79
N PRO A 35 8.77 -7.72 -16.91
CA PRO A 35 8.65 -6.90 -15.72
C PRO A 35 10.02 -6.90 -15.07
N LEU A 36 10.58 -5.72 -14.77
CA LEU A 36 11.71 -5.60 -13.87
C LEU A 36 11.35 -6.48 -12.69
N LYS A 37 12.12 -7.55 -12.45
CA LYS A 37 11.89 -8.41 -11.30
C LYS A 37 11.96 -7.50 -10.10
N ALA A 38 10.82 -7.22 -9.48
CA ALA A 38 10.78 -6.63 -8.19
C ALA A 38 11.71 -7.50 -7.35
N ASN A 39 12.77 -6.89 -6.77
CA ASN A 39 13.62 -7.50 -5.75
C ASN A 39 14.88 -8.26 -6.21
N ASP A 40 15.55 -7.84 -7.24
CA ASP A 40 16.98 -8.02 -7.20
C ASP A 40 17.50 -7.13 -6.06
N VAL A 41 18.21 -7.72 -5.10
CA VAL A 41 19.00 -6.98 -4.12
C VAL A 41 20.02 -6.18 -4.93
N GLU A 42 19.65 -4.96 -5.33
CA GLU A 42 20.58 -4.09 -6.02
C GLU A 42 21.70 -3.74 -5.04
N THR A 43 22.87 -4.26 -5.29
CA THR A 43 24.11 -3.67 -4.79
C THR A 43 24.22 -2.31 -5.48
N LEU A 44 23.67 -1.28 -4.84
CA LEU A 44 23.65 0.07 -5.38
C LEU A 44 25.08 0.61 -5.40
N GLY A 45 25.73 0.39 -6.55
CA GLY A 45 27.03 0.99 -6.82
C GLY A 45 26.92 2.52 -6.86
N ASN A 46 27.95 3.23 -6.38
CA ASN A 46 28.03 4.69 -6.47
C ASN A 46 27.95 5.15 -7.93
N LYS A 47 26.86 5.78 -8.32
CA LYS A 47 26.77 6.47 -9.62
C LYS A 47 27.79 7.60 -9.66
N LYS A 48 28.68 7.58 -10.64
CA LYS A 48 29.79 8.55 -10.73
C LYS A 48 29.33 10.00 -11.05
N SER A 49 28.21 10.19 -11.72
CA SER A 49 27.68 11.51 -12.09
C SER A 49 26.15 11.54 -12.07
N PRO A 50 25.54 12.73 -11.78
CA PRO A 50 24.11 12.94 -11.90
C PRO A 50 23.60 12.68 -13.31
N GLY A 51 22.34 12.24 -13.43
CA GLY A 51 21.67 12.00 -14.70
C GLY A 51 20.17 12.15 -14.61
N VAL A 52 19.50 12.08 -15.77
CA VAL A 52 18.04 11.99 -15.81
C VAL A 52 17.65 10.52 -15.65
N VAL A 53 16.79 10.25 -14.69
CA VAL A 53 16.22 8.90 -14.47
C VAL A 53 14.74 8.96 -14.79
N ARG A 54 14.34 8.20 -15.83
CA ARG A 54 12.97 8.20 -16.34
C ARG A 54 12.21 6.97 -15.90
N TYR A 55 10.95 7.21 -15.51
CA TYR A 55 9.92 6.17 -15.29
C TYR A 55 8.68 6.47 -16.12
N ASP A 56 8.07 5.43 -16.69
CA ASP A 56 6.76 5.49 -17.33
C ASP A 56 5.78 4.67 -16.46
N LEU A 57 4.81 5.35 -15.85
CA LEU A 57 3.83 4.79 -14.92
C LEU A 57 2.44 4.74 -15.57
N TYR A 58 1.95 3.55 -15.83
CA TYR A 58 0.64 3.32 -16.43
C TYR A 58 -0.37 2.98 -15.35
N VAL A 59 -1.28 3.91 -15.05
CA VAL A 59 -2.32 3.78 -14.03
C VAL A 59 -3.54 3.13 -14.65
N ALA A 60 -4.00 1.99 -14.13
CA ALA A 60 -5.13 1.25 -14.66
C ALA A 60 -5.93 0.51 -13.59
N ASP A 61 -7.22 0.30 -13.86
CA ASP A 61 -8.07 -0.56 -13.04
C ASP A 61 -7.59 -2.01 -13.04
N THR A 62 -7.72 -2.66 -11.92
CA THR A 62 -7.48 -4.10 -11.74
C THR A 62 -8.43 -4.68 -10.70
N THR A 63 -8.35 -6.00 -10.49
CA THR A 63 -9.06 -6.70 -9.42
C THR A 63 -8.04 -7.50 -8.61
N VAL A 64 -8.11 -7.40 -7.29
CA VAL A 64 -7.25 -8.12 -6.36
C VAL A 64 -8.08 -8.87 -5.32
N THR A 65 -7.46 -9.87 -4.66
CA THR A 65 -8.09 -10.73 -3.64
C THR A 65 -7.34 -10.70 -2.32
N PHE A 66 -6.66 -9.62 -1.98
CA PHE A 66 -5.84 -9.51 -0.76
C PHE A 66 -6.63 -9.80 0.51
N GLY A 67 -7.89 -9.40 0.57
CA GLY A 67 -8.81 -9.70 1.68
C GLY A 67 -9.62 -11.00 1.50
N GLY A 68 -9.20 -11.91 0.61
CA GLY A 68 -9.90 -13.17 0.33
C GLY A 68 -11.13 -13.05 -0.58
N LYS A 69 -11.52 -11.83 -0.97
CA LYS A 69 -12.63 -11.56 -1.91
C LYS A 69 -12.16 -10.66 -3.05
N PRO A 70 -12.65 -10.87 -4.29
CA PRO A 70 -12.36 -9.97 -5.39
C PRO A 70 -12.86 -8.55 -5.09
N LYS A 71 -11.98 -7.56 -5.27
CA LYS A 71 -12.32 -6.14 -5.12
C LYS A 71 -11.60 -5.33 -6.20
N ARG A 72 -12.29 -4.31 -6.75
CA ARG A 72 -11.67 -3.31 -7.63
C ARG A 72 -10.50 -2.67 -6.91
N ALA A 73 -9.40 -2.52 -7.61
CA ALA A 73 -8.20 -1.82 -7.19
C ALA A 73 -7.63 -1.02 -8.37
N ILE A 74 -6.69 -0.16 -8.09
CA ILE A 74 -5.93 0.57 -9.11
C ILE A 74 -4.46 0.12 -9.00
N ALA A 75 -3.93 -0.38 -10.11
CA ALA A 75 -2.53 -0.79 -10.21
C ALA A 75 -1.74 0.19 -11.08
N VAL A 76 -0.47 0.33 -10.79
CA VAL A 76 0.48 1.03 -11.65
C VAL A 76 1.47 0.01 -12.22
N ASN A 77 1.59 -0.02 -13.55
CA ASN A 77 2.36 -1.04 -14.26
C ASN A 77 1.96 -2.49 -13.86
N GLY A 78 0.67 -2.69 -13.49
CA GLY A 78 0.13 -3.98 -13.05
C GLY A 78 0.54 -4.40 -11.63
N GLN A 79 1.05 -3.49 -10.80
CA GLN A 79 1.53 -3.79 -9.46
C GLN A 79 0.77 -3.02 -8.37
N ILE A 80 0.60 -3.65 -7.22
CA ILE A 80 0.18 -3.07 -5.94
C ILE A 80 1.04 -3.73 -4.84
N PRO A 81 1.82 -2.96 -4.08
CA PRO A 81 2.09 -1.52 -4.20
C PRO A 81 2.61 -1.13 -5.58
N MET A 82 2.49 0.16 -5.92
CA MET A 82 3.05 0.71 -7.15
C MET A 82 4.57 0.42 -7.24
N PRO A 83 5.19 0.44 -8.43
CA PRO A 83 6.63 0.19 -8.58
C PRO A 83 7.47 1.02 -7.62
N THR A 84 8.47 0.43 -6.99
CA THR A 84 9.47 1.18 -6.23
C THR A 84 10.26 2.08 -7.17
N LEU A 85 10.20 3.39 -6.95
CA LEU A 85 11.01 4.36 -7.68
C LEU A 85 12.35 4.55 -6.98
N THR A 86 13.43 4.46 -7.74
CA THR A 86 14.78 4.59 -7.18
C THR A 86 15.56 5.66 -7.91
N PHE A 87 16.06 6.63 -7.16
CA PHE A 87 16.91 7.71 -7.64
C PHE A 87 18.17 7.85 -6.78
N THR A 88 19.13 8.62 -7.25
CA THR A 88 20.32 8.97 -6.48
C THR A 88 20.38 10.49 -6.34
N GLU A 89 20.75 10.97 -5.18
CA GLU A 89 20.97 12.40 -4.88
C GLU A 89 21.74 13.10 -6.02
N GLY A 90 21.19 14.23 -6.49
CA GLY A 90 21.67 14.99 -7.66
C GLY A 90 21.11 14.53 -9.00
N ASP A 91 20.41 13.39 -9.10
CA ASP A 91 19.71 13.02 -10.32
C ASP A 91 18.52 13.97 -10.59
N THR A 92 18.02 13.98 -11.81
CA THR A 92 16.73 14.56 -12.16
C THR A 92 15.73 13.43 -12.33
N ALA A 93 14.66 13.42 -11.54
CA ALA A 93 13.52 12.57 -11.76
C ALA A 93 12.72 13.07 -12.99
N GLU A 94 12.39 12.15 -13.90
CA GLU A 94 11.47 12.40 -15.01
C GLU A 94 10.42 11.27 -15.02
N ILE A 95 9.21 11.56 -14.52
CA ILE A 95 8.18 10.57 -14.29
C ILE A 95 6.97 10.88 -15.17
N HIS A 96 6.70 10.02 -16.12
CA HIS A 96 5.57 10.11 -17.03
C HIS A 96 4.42 9.28 -16.50
N VAL A 97 3.34 9.92 -16.05
CA VAL A 97 2.13 9.26 -15.52
C VAL A 97 1.06 9.21 -16.61
N HIS A 98 0.76 8.01 -17.07
CA HIS A 98 -0.23 7.73 -18.11
C HIS A 98 -1.53 7.26 -17.45
N ASN A 99 -2.53 8.13 -17.43
CA ASN A 99 -3.84 7.78 -16.86
C ASN A 99 -4.66 6.93 -17.85
N ARG A 100 -4.87 5.67 -17.52
CA ARG A 100 -5.75 4.74 -18.27
C ARG A 100 -7.06 4.45 -17.53
N LEU A 101 -7.34 5.19 -16.45
CA LEU A 101 -8.61 5.12 -15.74
C LEU A 101 -9.71 5.85 -16.52
N LYS A 102 -10.95 5.66 -16.11
CA LYS A 102 -12.11 6.43 -16.55
C LYS A 102 -12.35 7.70 -15.74
N GLU A 103 -11.54 7.93 -14.74
CA GLU A 103 -11.56 9.05 -13.80
C GLU A 103 -10.22 9.76 -13.79
N SER A 104 -10.19 11.00 -13.33
CA SER A 104 -8.95 11.75 -13.18
C SER A 104 -8.09 11.20 -12.04
N THR A 105 -6.78 11.42 -12.11
CA THR A 105 -5.82 10.98 -11.11
C THR A 105 -4.70 12.00 -10.91
N SER A 106 -3.86 11.78 -9.91
CA SER A 106 -2.61 12.51 -9.68
C SER A 106 -1.67 11.65 -8.84
N LEU A 107 -0.39 12.01 -8.79
CA LEU A 107 0.57 11.41 -7.85
C LEU A 107 1.27 12.50 -7.06
N HIS A 108 1.32 12.31 -5.76
CA HIS A 108 2.05 13.13 -4.80
C HIS A 108 3.30 12.40 -4.30
N TRP A 109 4.37 13.15 -4.06
CA TRP A 109 5.69 12.65 -3.66
C TRP A 109 5.89 12.98 -2.17
N HIS A 110 5.48 12.08 -1.33
CA HIS A 110 5.37 12.30 0.11
C HIS A 110 6.75 12.53 0.77
N GLY A 111 6.89 13.68 1.42
CA GLY A 111 8.10 14.04 2.15
C GLY A 111 9.25 14.57 1.29
N LEU A 112 9.02 14.90 0.02
CA LEU A 112 10.05 15.44 -0.86
C LEU A 112 10.08 16.97 -0.87
N PHE A 113 11.30 17.52 -0.89
CA PHE A 113 11.55 18.92 -1.19
C PHE A 113 11.65 19.11 -2.71
N LEU A 114 10.63 19.67 -3.33
CA LEU A 114 10.55 19.84 -4.77
C LEU A 114 9.84 21.16 -5.15
N PRO A 115 9.99 21.64 -6.39
CA PRO A 115 9.22 22.79 -6.85
C PRO A 115 7.71 22.53 -6.79
N ASN A 116 6.96 23.47 -6.20
CA ASN A 116 5.53 23.36 -5.90
C ASN A 116 4.68 22.83 -7.07
N GLN A 117 4.98 23.23 -8.31
CA GLN A 117 4.27 22.81 -9.53
C GLN A 117 4.35 21.29 -9.81
N TYR A 118 5.23 20.55 -9.13
CA TYR A 118 5.40 19.11 -9.28
C TYR A 118 4.92 18.31 -8.05
N ASP A 119 4.32 18.99 -7.06
CA ASP A 119 3.90 18.36 -5.81
C ASP A 119 2.70 17.39 -5.94
N GLY A 120 1.96 17.50 -7.04
CA GLY A 120 0.97 16.50 -7.41
C GLY A 120 -0.41 16.65 -6.75
N VAL A 121 -0.68 17.78 -6.08
CA VAL A 121 -1.97 18.02 -5.41
C VAL A 121 -2.96 18.67 -6.40
N PRO A 122 -4.06 17.98 -6.79
CA PRO A 122 -5.04 18.48 -7.74
C PRO A 122 -5.65 19.82 -7.29
N TYR A 123 -5.81 20.74 -8.24
CA TYR A 123 -6.40 22.08 -8.06
C TYR A 123 -5.62 23.02 -7.13
N LEU A 124 -4.54 22.56 -6.50
CA LEU A 124 -3.66 23.37 -5.66
C LEU A 124 -2.32 23.61 -6.35
N THR A 125 -1.60 22.56 -6.72
CA THR A 125 -0.26 22.65 -7.32
C THR A 125 -0.27 22.32 -8.81
N GLN A 126 -1.28 21.61 -9.28
CA GLN A 126 -1.48 21.22 -10.67
C GLN A 126 -2.95 20.92 -10.99
N MET A 127 -3.29 20.81 -12.27
CA MET A 127 -4.56 20.22 -12.70
C MET A 127 -4.49 18.69 -12.60
N PRO A 128 -5.61 17.99 -12.30
CA PRO A 128 -5.64 16.54 -12.31
C PRO A 128 -5.28 15.98 -13.69
N ILE A 129 -4.78 14.76 -13.73
CA ILE A 129 -4.47 14.04 -14.98
C ILE A 129 -5.75 13.38 -15.46
N GLU A 130 -6.35 13.96 -16.49
CA GLU A 130 -7.60 13.49 -17.07
C GLU A 130 -7.48 12.08 -17.71
N PRO A 131 -8.59 11.34 -17.90
CA PRO A 131 -8.60 10.06 -18.60
C PRO A 131 -7.89 10.10 -19.95
N ASN A 132 -7.04 9.11 -20.23
CA ASN A 132 -6.23 8.99 -21.45
C ASN A 132 -5.21 10.13 -21.66
N LYS A 133 -4.90 10.89 -20.62
CA LYS A 133 -3.86 11.91 -20.65
C LYS A 133 -2.59 11.45 -19.95
N THR A 134 -1.49 12.12 -20.28
CA THR A 134 -0.19 11.92 -19.66
C THR A 134 0.24 13.22 -19.01
N HIS A 135 0.76 13.15 -17.80
CA HIS A 135 1.45 14.25 -17.13
C HIS A 135 2.90 13.89 -16.89
N VAL A 136 3.81 14.86 -16.98
CA VAL A 136 5.24 14.66 -16.78
C VAL A 136 5.68 15.46 -15.55
N TYR A 137 6.11 14.75 -14.53
CA TYR A 137 6.78 15.33 -13.37
C TYR A 137 8.28 15.35 -13.62
N ARG A 138 8.92 16.51 -13.51
CA ARG A 138 10.36 16.64 -13.76
C ARG A 138 11.02 17.57 -12.75
N PHE A 139 11.70 17.00 -11.79
CA PHE A 139 12.29 17.74 -10.67
C PHE A 139 13.66 17.17 -10.24
N PRO A 140 14.54 18.01 -9.64
CA PRO A 140 15.82 17.55 -9.13
C PRO A 140 15.64 16.75 -7.83
N ILE A 141 16.46 15.71 -7.65
CA ILE A 141 16.57 14.97 -6.41
C ILE A 141 17.63 15.64 -5.54
N ILE A 142 17.20 16.46 -4.57
CA ILE A 142 18.09 17.26 -3.72
C ILE A 142 18.25 16.67 -2.30
N GLN A 143 17.59 15.56 -2.02
CA GLN A 143 17.61 14.87 -0.74
C GLN A 143 17.83 13.37 -0.94
N SER A 144 18.09 12.65 0.13
CA SER A 144 18.22 11.20 0.15
C SER A 144 17.26 10.60 1.19
N GLY A 145 17.21 9.28 1.29
CA GLY A 145 16.44 8.55 2.29
C GLY A 145 15.29 7.74 1.72
N THR A 146 14.49 7.20 2.61
CA THR A 146 13.29 6.43 2.29
C THR A 146 12.09 7.35 2.33
N HIS A 147 11.35 7.36 1.24
CA HIS A 147 10.13 8.12 1.03
C HIS A 147 9.09 7.21 0.37
N TRP A 148 7.92 7.75 0.08
CA TRP A 148 6.88 7.04 -0.64
C TRP A 148 6.08 7.99 -1.53
N TYR A 149 5.23 7.47 -2.38
CA TYR A 149 4.38 8.26 -3.25
C TYR A 149 3.01 7.60 -3.37
N HIS A 150 1.98 8.43 -3.59
CA HIS A 150 0.60 7.95 -3.61
C HIS A 150 -0.30 8.85 -4.44
N SER A 151 -1.52 8.38 -4.72
CA SER A 151 -2.53 9.24 -5.33
C SER A 151 -3.00 10.31 -4.36
N HIS A 152 -3.24 11.51 -4.89
CA HIS A 152 -3.89 12.59 -4.15
C HIS A 152 -5.26 12.94 -4.77
N SER A 153 -5.88 11.99 -5.48
CA SER A 153 -7.18 12.14 -6.15
C SER A 153 -8.23 11.25 -5.48
N GLY A 154 -9.24 11.86 -4.90
CA GLY A 154 -10.32 11.14 -4.21
C GLY A 154 -9.80 10.15 -3.17
N LEU A 155 -10.27 8.89 -3.24
CA LEU A 155 -9.88 7.80 -2.36
C LEU A 155 -9.09 6.69 -3.10
N GLN A 156 -8.34 7.06 -4.14
CA GLN A 156 -7.60 6.11 -4.98
C GLN A 156 -6.42 5.48 -4.24
N GLU A 157 -5.81 6.20 -3.31
CA GLU A 157 -4.77 5.68 -2.43
C GLU A 157 -5.24 4.40 -1.71
N GLN A 158 -6.45 4.41 -1.11
CA GLN A 158 -7.00 3.30 -0.32
C GLN A 158 -7.37 2.06 -1.15
N ILE A 159 -7.19 2.11 -2.47
CA ILE A 159 -7.42 0.96 -3.37
C ILE A 159 -6.20 0.61 -4.21
N GLY A 160 -5.00 0.99 -3.75
CA GLY A 160 -3.75 0.46 -4.30
C GLY A 160 -2.76 1.49 -4.86
N MET A 161 -3.14 2.77 -4.95
CA MET A 161 -2.25 3.81 -5.50
C MET A 161 -1.27 4.36 -4.44
N TYR A 162 -0.39 3.52 -3.97
CA TYR A 162 0.71 3.83 -3.06
C TYR A 162 1.97 2.99 -3.40
N GLY A 163 3.16 3.53 -3.14
CA GLY A 163 4.41 2.82 -3.43
C GLY A 163 5.64 3.50 -2.85
N ALA A 164 6.73 2.74 -2.70
CA ALA A 164 7.97 3.24 -2.13
C ALA A 164 8.76 4.11 -3.12
N MET A 165 9.45 5.11 -2.59
CA MET A 165 10.40 5.94 -3.32
C MET A 165 11.71 6.00 -2.55
N ILE A 166 12.77 5.49 -3.16
CA ILE A 166 14.08 5.32 -2.53
C ILE A 166 15.05 6.32 -3.16
N LEU A 167 15.55 7.22 -2.34
CA LEU A 167 16.52 8.22 -2.74
C LEU A 167 17.88 7.84 -2.13
N ASN A 168 18.79 7.33 -2.97
CA ASN A 168 20.09 6.88 -2.52
C ASN A 168 21.04 8.08 -2.35
N LYS A 169 21.88 8.03 -1.33
CA LYS A 169 23.03 8.93 -1.24
C LYS A 169 24.01 8.66 -2.37
N ARG A 170 24.64 9.68 -2.89
CA ARG A 170 25.65 9.52 -3.93
C ARG A 170 26.91 8.81 -3.45
N LYS A 171 27.22 8.95 -2.19
CA LYS A 171 28.33 8.26 -1.52
C LYS A 171 27.79 7.56 -0.29
N GLU A 172 27.59 6.25 -0.40
CA GLU A 172 27.06 5.41 0.67
C GLU A 172 27.74 4.06 0.67
N PRO A 173 28.03 3.46 1.85
CA PRO A 173 28.48 2.09 1.91
C PRO A 173 27.51 1.13 1.22
N VAL A 174 28.04 0.23 0.41
CA VAL A 174 27.22 -0.78 -0.27
C VAL A 174 26.91 -1.89 0.73
N ILE A 175 25.64 -1.96 1.14
CA ILE A 175 25.10 -3.09 1.91
C ILE A 175 23.82 -3.59 1.22
N PRO A 176 23.52 -4.90 1.31
CA PRO A 176 22.24 -5.43 0.81
C PRO A 176 21.08 -4.60 1.35
N THR A 177 20.24 -4.08 0.45
CA THR A 177 19.14 -3.19 0.80
C THR A 177 17.83 -3.71 0.24
N ILE A 178 16.80 -3.76 1.07
CA ILE A 178 15.46 -4.27 0.73
C ILE A 178 14.44 -3.15 0.97
N PRO A 179 13.77 -2.65 -0.06
CA PRO A 179 12.60 -1.80 0.11
C PRO A 179 11.46 -2.60 0.74
N VAL A 180 10.83 -2.03 1.77
CA VAL A 180 9.73 -2.64 2.52
C VAL A 180 8.57 -1.66 2.57
N PHE A 181 7.48 -1.99 1.91
CA PHE A 181 6.27 -1.17 1.91
C PHE A 181 5.17 -1.87 2.70
N LEU A 182 4.73 -1.25 3.79
CA LEU A 182 3.66 -1.75 4.64
C LEU A 182 2.34 -1.15 4.19
N SER A 183 1.29 -1.97 4.16
CA SER A 183 -0.06 -1.52 3.84
C SER A 183 -1.10 -2.45 4.44
N GLU A 184 -2.32 -1.97 4.49
CA GLU A 184 -3.48 -2.75 4.86
C GLU A 184 -4.50 -2.85 3.73
N TRP A 185 -5.43 -3.79 3.86
CA TRP A 185 -6.49 -4.00 2.89
C TRP A 185 -7.82 -4.33 3.54
N THR A 186 -8.87 -3.62 3.12
CA THR A 186 -10.25 -3.95 3.48
C THR A 186 -11.04 -4.34 2.23
N ASN A 187 -11.99 -5.27 2.38
CA ASN A 187 -12.92 -5.64 1.31
C ASN A 187 -14.00 -4.58 1.07
N MET A 188 -14.15 -3.60 1.96
CA MET A 188 -15.08 -2.50 1.82
C MET A 188 -14.58 -1.50 0.79
N MET A 189 -15.51 -0.88 0.05
CA MET A 189 -15.16 0.24 -0.82
C MET A 189 -14.82 1.48 0.03
N PRO A 190 -13.88 2.35 -0.41
CA PRO A 190 -13.45 3.49 0.38
C PRO A 190 -14.58 4.40 0.86
N HIS A 191 -15.57 4.69 0.01
CA HIS A 191 -16.74 5.50 0.39
C HIS A 191 -17.64 4.83 1.46
N GLU A 192 -17.62 3.49 1.56
CA GLU A 192 -18.31 2.80 2.67
C GLU A 192 -17.55 2.97 3.98
N VAL A 193 -16.21 2.88 3.94
CA VAL A 193 -15.35 3.13 5.11
C VAL A 193 -15.58 4.55 5.60
N ASP A 194 -15.46 5.54 4.71
CA ASP A 194 -15.67 6.95 4.98
C ASP A 194 -17.04 7.22 5.63
N ARG A 195 -18.13 6.71 5.05
CA ARG A 195 -19.48 6.81 5.60
C ARG A 195 -19.58 6.20 7.01
N ARG A 196 -18.88 5.08 7.28
CA ARG A 196 -18.92 4.44 8.60
C ARG A 196 -18.14 5.22 9.64
N LEU A 197 -17.04 5.82 9.27
CA LEU A 197 -16.26 6.69 10.15
C LEU A 197 -17.08 7.94 10.56
N HIS A 198 -17.82 8.52 9.62
CA HIS A 198 -18.70 9.66 9.90
C HIS A 198 -19.92 9.30 10.78
N ASN A 199 -20.35 8.06 10.80
CA ASN A 199 -21.55 7.65 11.55
C ASN A 199 -21.30 7.41 13.05
N ALA A 200 -20.09 7.59 13.55
CA ALA A 200 -19.70 7.49 14.96
C ALA A 200 -20.31 6.26 15.68
N ASN A 201 -20.24 5.08 15.04
CA ASN A 201 -20.78 3.82 15.58
C ASN A 201 -19.66 2.80 15.83
N ASP A 202 -19.98 1.75 16.58
CA ASP A 202 -19.02 0.69 16.94
C ASP A 202 -18.80 -0.35 15.85
N TRP A 203 -19.15 -0.11 14.61
CA TRP A 203 -19.07 -1.12 13.54
C TRP A 203 -17.71 -1.80 13.46
N PHE A 204 -16.64 -1.03 13.41
CA PHE A 204 -15.30 -1.57 13.29
C PHE A 204 -14.83 -2.25 14.57
N ALA A 205 -15.15 -1.70 15.74
CA ALA A 205 -14.85 -2.31 17.04
C ALA A 205 -15.54 -3.67 17.22
N ILE A 206 -16.81 -3.78 16.77
CA ILE A 206 -17.54 -5.05 16.74
C ILE A 206 -16.87 -6.05 15.78
N LYS A 207 -16.44 -5.62 14.60
CA LYS A 207 -15.73 -6.46 13.63
C LYS A 207 -14.39 -6.97 14.14
N LYS A 208 -13.69 -6.16 14.91
CA LYS A 208 -12.43 -6.55 15.59
C LYS A 208 -12.66 -7.44 16.80
N GLY A 209 -13.90 -7.54 17.30
CA GLY A 209 -14.23 -8.26 18.53
C GLY A 209 -13.85 -7.51 19.82
N THR A 210 -13.54 -6.22 19.74
CA THR A 210 -13.19 -5.38 20.91
C THR A 210 -14.41 -4.82 21.61
N THR A 211 -15.59 -4.85 20.97
CA THR A 211 -16.86 -4.41 21.51
C THR A 211 -17.96 -5.42 21.19
N GLN A 212 -18.83 -5.70 22.17
CA GLN A 212 -19.97 -6.59 22.02
C GLN A 212 -21.06 -5.98 21.12
N SER A 213 -21.60 -6.76 20.19
CA SER A 213 -22.75 -6.36 19.37
C SER A 213 -24.06 -6.32 20.18
N TYR A 214 -25.08 -5.59 19.70
CA TYR A 214 -26.41 -5.62 20.31
C TYR A 214 -27.03 -7.02 20.32
N ALA A 215 -26.83 -7.81 19.26
CA ALA A 215 -27.33 -9.18 19.19
C ALA A 215 -26.73 -10.07 20.28
N GLU A 216 -25.43 -9.97 20.51
CA GLU A 216 -24.74 -10.67 21.61
C GLU A 216 -25.22 -10.18 22.99
N ALA A 217 -25.42 -8.88 23.15
CA ALA A 217 -25.94 -8.32 24.38
C ALA A 217 -27.37 -8.79 24.71
N ILE A 218 -28.23 -8.89 23.69
CA ILE A 218 -29.59 -9.46 23.83
C ILE A 218 -29.50 -10.93 24.22
N LYS A 219 -28.70 -11.74 23.51
CA LYS A 219 -28.50 -13.15 23.77
C LYS A 219 -27.96 -13.40 25.19
N GLY A 220 -27.09 -12.53 25.67
CA GLY A 220 -26.50 -12.58 27.01
C GLY A 220 -27.35 -11.97 28.12
N GLY A 221 -28.52 -11.39 27.82
CA GLY A 221 -29.38 -10.72 28.82
C GLY A 221 -28.88 -9.34 29.28
N HIS A 222 -27.93 -8.74 28.56
CA HIS A 222 -27.26 -7.49 28.98
C HIS A 222 -27.62 -6.25 28.12
N PHE A 223 -28.70 -6.34 27.32
CA PHE A 223 -29.09 -5.27 26.40
C PHE A 223 -29.24 -3.90 27.09
N LYS A 224 -29.93 -3.84 28.25
CA LYS A 224 -30.11 -2.60 28.98
C LYS A 224 -28.78 -1.99 29.43
N THR A 225 -27.88 -2.82 29.92
CA THR A 225 -26.54 -2.41 30.35
C THR A 225 -25.73 -1.86 29.16
N LYS A 226 -25.73 -2.57 28.02
CA LYS A 226 -25.07 -2.10 26.81
C LYS A 226 -25.62 -0.76 26.35
N LEU A 227 -26.92 -0.62 26.22
CA LEU A 227 -27.57 0.63 25.81
C LEU A 227 -27.22 1.79 26.76
N THR A 228 -27.29 1.56 28.08
CA THR A 228 -26.95 2.57 29.08
C THR A 228 -25.48 3.00 28.97
N ASN A 229 -24.58 2.06 28.77
CA ASN A 229 -23.16 2.34 28.64
C ASN A 229 -22.85 3.11 27.36
N GLU A 230 -23.49 2.79 26.24
CA GLU A 230 -23.31 3.51 24.99
C GLU A 230 -23.81 4.96 25.05
N LEU A 231 -24.92 5.21 25.73
CA LEU A 231 -25.41 6.57 25.92
C LEU A 231 -24.51 7.41 26.86
N LYS A 232 -23.69 6.79 27.68
CA LYS A 232 -22.83 7.45 28.68
C LYS A 232 -21.37 7.55 28.28
N ARG A 233 -20.92 6.77 27.30
CA ARG A 233 -19.49 6.74 26.90
C ARG A 233 -19.19 7.69 25.77
N MET A 234 -17.96 8.17 25.73
CA MET A 234 -17.35 8.70 24.52
C MET A 234 -17.13 7.56 23.54
N THR A 235 -17.14 7.85 22.24
CA THR A 235 -16.72 6.90 21.20
C THR A 235 -15.39 6.26 21.58
N ALA A 236 -15.27 4.95 21.44
CA ALA A 236 -14.02 4.27 21.71
C ALA A 236 -12.92 4.87 20.82
N MET A 237 -11.88 5.38 21.45
CA MET A 237 -10.65 5.77 20.76
C MET A 237 -9.91 4.48 20.44
N ASP A 238 -9.87 4.09 19.16
CA ASP A 238 -9.14 2.93 18.69
C ASP A 238 -7.94 3.43 17.87
N VAL A 239 -6.77 2.90 18.08
CA VAL A 239 -5.54 3.32 17.37
C VAL A 239 -5.62 3.02 15.88
N SER A 240 -6.46 2.07 15.49
CA SER A 240 -6.80 1.76 14.11
C SER A 240 -8.32 1.74 14.00
N ASP A 241 -8.90 2.83 13.52
CA ASP A 241 -10.36 3.01 13.48
C ASP A 241 -11.06 2.03 12.54
N VAL A 242 -10.35 1.47 11.56
CA VAL A 242 -10.91 0.60 10.52
C VAL A 242 -10.56 -0.87 10.77
N TYR A 243 -11.47 -1.78 10.44
CA TYR A 243 -11.19 -3.21 10.37
C TYR A 243 -10.63 -3.57 9.00
N TYR A 244 -9.45 -4.21 8.99
CA TYR A 244 -8.79 -4.69 7.78
C TYR A 244 -8.79 -6.20 7.68
N GLU A 245 -9.09 -6.74 6.50
CA GLU A 245 -9.03 -8.16 6.22
C GLU A 245 -7.62 -8.69 6.07
N ALA A 246 -6.68 -7.85 5.60
CA ALA A 246 -5.27 -8.25 5.45
C ALA A 246 -4.32 -7.09 5.76
N PHE A 247 -3.15 -7.46 6.29
CA PHE A 247 -1.97 -6.61 6.37
C PHE A 247 -0.90 -7.18 5.45
N LEU A 248 -0.15 -6.31 4.78
CA LEU A 248 0.70 -6.68 3.66
C LEU A 248 2.07 -6.04 3.78
N VAL A 249 3.07 -6.81 3.41
CA VAL A 249 4.44 -6.36 3.12
C VAL A 249 4.68 -6.53 1.63
N ASN A 250 4.98 -5.44 0.93
CA ASN A 250 5.17 -5.45 -0.53
C ASN A 250 4.03 -6.17 -1.29
N GLY A 251 2.78 -5.96 -0.85
CA GLY A 251 1.58 -6.55 -1.45
C GLY A 251 1.33 -8.03 -1.11
N LYS A 252 2.03 -8.61 -0.16
CA LYS A 252 1.85 -10.00 0.30
C LYS A 252 1.76 -10.06 1.82
N ASN A 253 0.96 -11.00 2.35
CA ASN A 253 0.92 -11.26 3.77
C ASN A 253 2.23 -11.89 4.28
N GLN A 254 2.84 -12.76 3.47
CA GLN A 254 4.16 -13.33 3.72
C GLN A 254 5.04 -13.02 2.49
N TYR A 255 6.04 -12.18 2.70
CA TYR A 255 6.94 -11.74 1.65
C TYR A 255 8.32 -12.37 1.82
N GLN A 256 8.72 -13.18 0.85
CA GLN A 256 10.06 -13.78 0.82
C GLN A 256 10.95 -12.99 -0.14
N VAL A 257 12.12 -12.59 0.32
CA VAL A 257 13.12 -11.93 -0.52
C VAL A 257 14.05 -13.00 -1.11
N PRO A 258 14.05 -13.19 -2.42
CA PRO A 258 15.03 -14.07 -3.06
C PRO A 258 16.40 -13.40 -3.00
N ASN A 259 17.29 -13.90 -2.17
CA ASN A 259 18.65 -13.42 -2.07
C ASN A 259 19.62 -14.50 -1.58
N ASN A 260 20.92 -14.19 -1.67
CA ASN A 260 22.01 -15.09 -1.27
C ASN A 260 22.64 -14.63 0.06
N LEU A 261 21.87 -14.05 0.97
CA LEU A 261 22.35 -13.61 2.29
C LEU A 261 22.74 -14.82 3.14
N LYS A 262 23.79 -14.64 3.94
CA LYS A 262 24.36 -15.67 4.83
C LYS A 262 24.60 -15.12 6.22
N ALA A 263 24.91 -16.00 7.14
CA ALA A 263 25.28 -15.64 8.51
C ALA A 263 26.34 -14.54 8.54
N GLY A 264 26.15 -13.53 9.39
CA GLY A 264 27.01 -12.36 9.54
C GLY A 264 26.67 -11.20 8.59
N ASP A 265 25.87 -11.41 7.54
CA ASP A 265 25.49 -10.33 6.64
C ASP A 265 24.59 -9.32 7.35
N LYS A 266 24.87 -8.04 7.11
CA LYS A 266 24.02 -6.92 7.51
C LYS A 266 23.12 -6.54 6.34
N VAL A 267 21.83 -6.37 6.61
CA VAL A 267 20.81 -6.01 5.62
C VAL A 267 20.13 -4.74 6.05
N ARG A 268 20.04 -3.76 5.15
CA ARG A 268 19.23 -2.57 5.35
C ARG A 268 17.82 -2.82 4.86
N LEU A 269 16.84 -2.61 5.73
CA LEU A 269 15.43 -2.56 5.36
C LEU A 269 15.04 -1.09 5.28
N ARG A 270 14.55 -0.66 4.12
CA ARG A 270 14.01 0.68 3.88
C ARG A 270 12.50 0.61 3.95
N ILE A 271 11.95 0.98 5.09
CA ILE A 271 10.56 0.73 5.47
C ILE A 271 9.74 2.00 5.32
N ALA A 272 8.65 1.92 4.58
CA ALA A 272 7.62 2.96 4.51
C ALA A 272 6.27 2.38 4.92
N ASN A 273 5.54 3.08 5.80
CA ASN A 273 4.16 2.73 6.14
C ASN A 273 3.19 3.55 5.32
N GLY A 274 2.65 2.97 4.25
CA GLY A 274 1.60 3.55 3.42
C GLY A 274 0.20 3.07 3.81
N GLY A 275 0.02 2.63 5.05
CA GLY A 275 -1.29 2.34 5.62
C GLY A 275 -2.11 3.62 5.85
N ALA A 276 -3.43 3.52 5.73
CA ALA A 276 -4.34 4.66 5.89
C ALA A 276 -4.62 4.99 7.38
N SER A 277 -4.52 4.00 8.28
CA SER A 277 -4.79 4.20 9.71
C SER A 277 -4.01 3.28 10.65
N THR A 278 -3.23 2.35 10.14
CA THR A 278 -2.58 1.32 10.96
C THR A 278 -1.18 1.71 11.40
N TYR A 279 -0.93 1.67 12.71
CA TYR A 279 0.40 1.64 13.28
C TYR A 279 0.88 0.20 13.33
N PHE A 280 2.15 -0.05 13.00
CA PHE A 280 2.74 -1.38 13.01
C PHE A 280 3.87 -1.48 14.03
N TRP A 281 3.84 -2.53 14.84
CA TRP A 281 4.98 -2.99 15.60
C TRP A 281 5.86 -3.88 14.73
N LEU A 282 7.14 -3.58 14.68
CA LEU A 282 8.16 -4.29 13.92
C LEU A 282 9.07 -5.03 14.90
N THR A 283 9.24 -6.33 14.69
CA THR A 283 10.14 -7.18 15.48
C THR A 283 10.94 -8.10 14.56
N TYR A 284 12.14 -8.46 14.96
CA TYR A 284 13.01 -9.33 14.18
C TYR A 284 13.41 -10.57 14.99
N ALA A 285 13.11 -11.76 14.48
CA ALA A 285 13.42 -13.02 15.16
C ALA A 285 14.94 -13.32 15.24
N GLY A 286 15.74 -12.67 14.42
CA GLY A 286 17.20 -12.80 14.41
C GLY A 286 17.95 -11.91 15.41
N GLY A 287 17.25 -11.12 16.24
CA GLY A 287 17.88 -10.26 17.26
C GLY A 287 17.43 -8.80 17.20
N LYS A 288 18.34 -7.90 17.50
CA LYS A 288 18.08 -6.46 17.56
C LYS A 288 17.85 -5.83 16.17
N ILE A 289 17.07 -4.77 16.16
CA ILE A 289 16.88 -3.87 15.03
C ILE A 289 17.71 -2.62 15.31
N THR A 290 18.63 -2.25 14.43
CA THR A 290 19.38 -1.00 14.53
C THR A 290 18.72 0.05 13.66
N VAL A 291 18.08 1.06 14.24
CA VAL A 291 17.50 2.21 13.53
C VAL A 291 18.63 3.14 13.12
N VAL A 292 18.71 3.50 11.83
CA VAL A 292 19.79 4.34 11.26
C VAL A 292 19.26 5.59 10.54
N ALA A 293 17.97 5.61 10.17
CA ALA A 293 17.31 6.80 9.63
C ALA A 293 15.82 6.81 9.96
N SER A 294 15.23 7.98 10.03
CA SER A 294 13.79 8.24 10.21
C SER A 294 13.38 9.38 9.28
N ASP A 295 12.24 9.20 8.55
CA ASP A 295 11.66 10.16 7.62
C ASP A 295 12.69 10.79 6.66
N GLY A 296 13.47 9.90 6.04
CA GLY A 296 14.51 10.28 5.08
C GLY A 296 15.79 10.87 5.67
N ASN A 297 15.88 11.06 6.98
CA ASN A 297 17.03 11.67 7.64
C ASN A 297 17.81 10.66 8.47
N ASP A 298 19.16 10.75 8.41
CA ASP A 298 20.00 9.93 9.27
C ASP A 298 19.79 10.28 10.75
N VAL A 299 19.82 9.27 11.59
CA VAL A 299 19.81 9.41 13.05
C VAL A 299 21.04 8.74 13.66
N THR A 300 21.40 9.12 14.87
CA THR A 300 22.38 8.34 15.65
C THR A 300 21.86 6.93 15.81
N PRO A 301 22.63 5.90 15.40
CA PRO A 301 22.15 4.51 15.43
C PRO A 301 21.71 4.07 16.83
N VAL A 302 20.50 3.50 16.92
CA VAL A 302 19.92 2.99 18.17
C VAL A 302 19.47 1.55 17.97
N GLU A 303 19.87 0.68 18.86
CA GLU A 303 19.41 -0.72 18.88
C GLU A 303 18.15 -0.87 19.74
N VAL A 304 17.14 -1.49 19.16
CA VAL A 304 15.85 -1.74 19.81
C VAL A 304 15.43 -3.21 19.63
N ASP A 305 14.62 -3.72 20.54
CA ASP A 305 14.01 -5.04 20.41
C ASP A 305 12.77 -5.01 19.50
N ARG A 306 12.10 -3.88 19.49
CA ARG A 306 10.92 -3.61 18.65
C ARG A 306 10.84 -2.13 18.32
N LEU A 307 10.24 -1.83 17.18
CA LEU A 307 10.02 -0.48 16.68
C LEU A 307 8.54 -0.33 16.34
N ILE A 308 7.93 0.79 16.70
CA ILE A 308 6.62 1.16 16.16
C ILE A 308 6.81 2.11 14.99
N ILE A 309 6.02 1.95 13.93
CA ILE A 309 5.96 2.85 12.78
C ILE A 309 4.54 3.34 12.59
N ALA A 310 4.35 4.64 12.63
CA ALA A 310 3.06 5.30 12.42
C ALA A 310 2.74 5.44 10.92
N VAL A 311 1.51 5.85 10.64
CA VAL A 311 1.06 6.18 9.27
C VAL A 311 1.97 7.24 8.67
N SER A 312 2.37 7.05 7.42
CA SER A 312 3.26 7.93 6.63
C SER A 312 4.72 8.00 7.10
N GLU A 313 5.07 7.44 8.25
CA GLU A 313 6.46 7.38 8.69
C GLU A 313 7.30 6.46 7.82
N THR A 314 8.61 6.74 7.78
CA THR A 314 9.61 5.87 7.17
C THR A 314 10.78 5.64 8.11
N TYR A 315 11.36 4.44 8.05
CA TYR A 315 12.57 4.09 8.78
C TYR A 315 13.55 3.32 7.89
N ASP A 316 14.84 3.65 8.00
CA ASP A 316 15.90 2.74 7.57
C ASP A 316 16.42 1.99 8.81
N VAL A 317 16.38 0.66 8.75
CA VAL A 317 16.90 -0.17 9.83
C VAL A 317 17.89 -1.18 9.29
N ILE A 318 18.86 -1.55 10.12
CA ILE A 318 19.82 -2.61 9.82
C ILE A 318 19.51 -3.80 10.71
N VAL A 319 19.41 -4.98 10.10
CA VAL A 319 19.33 -6.26 10.79
C VAL A 319 20.52 -7.13 10.40
N THR A 320 20.99 -7.97 11.32
CA THR A 320 22.09 -8.91 11.07
C THR A 320 21.50 -10.33 10.96
N ILE A 321 21.92 -11.10 9.97
CA ILE A 321 21.52 -12.49 9.82
C ILE A 321 22.41 -13.33 10.80
N PRO A 322 21.86 -13.88 11.89
CA PRO A 322 22.71 -14.49 12.91
C PRO A 322 23.25 -15.87 12.52
N GLU A 323 22.48 -16.63 11.73
CA GLU A 323 22.80 -17.97 11.28
C GLU A 323 22.30 -18.20 9.85
N ASN A 324 22.76 -19.26 9.19
CA ASN A 324 22.27 -19.66 7.85
C ASN A 324 20.87 -20.30 7.93
N LYS A 325 19.90 -19.53 8.43
CA LYS A 325 18.48 -19.86 8.57
C LYS A 325 17.62 -18.67 8.16
N SER A 326 16.35 -18.91 7.92
CA SER A 326 15.37 -17.84 7.68
C SER A 326 14.89 -17.28 9.01
N PHE A 327 14.97 -15.98 9.19
CA PHE A 327 14.48 -15.25 10.35
C PHE A 327 13.36 -14.32 9.95
N GLU A 328 12.25 -14.39 10.67
CA GLU A 328 11.09 -13.55 10.40
C GLU A 328 11.33 -12.11 10.84
N PHE A 329 11.03 -11.18 9.96
CA PHE A 329 10.76 -9.79 10.30
C PHE A 329 9.25 -9.64 10.35
N LEU A 330 8.71 -9.63 11.58
CA LEU A 330 7.28 -9.64 11.85
C LEU A 330 6.74 -8.22 11.91
N VAL A 331 5.63 -8.01 11.22
CA VAL A 331 4.87 -6.76 11.14
C VAL A 331 3.51 -6.98 11.78
N THR A 332 3.30 -6.44 12.97
CA THR A 332 2.07 -6.62 13.75
C THR A 332 1.33 -5.30 13.86
N PRO A 333 0.08 -5.19 13.37
CA PRO A 333 -0.73 -3.98 13.57
C PRO A 333 -1.01 -3.76 15.07
N GLU A 334 -1.23 -2.52 15.46
CA GLU A 334 -1.49 -2.16 16.85
C GLU A 334 -2.72 -2.86 17.43
N ASP A 335 -3.74 -3.12 16.60
CA ASP A 335 -4.94 -3.86 17.00
C ASP A 335 -4.72 -5.37 17.21
N ARG A 336 -3.55 -5.90 16.84
CA ARG A 336 -3.12 -7.30 17.01
C ARG A 336 -4.07 -8.34 16.42
N THR A 337 -4.96 -7.97 15.52
CA THR A 337 -5.93 -8.89 14.92
C THR A 337 -5.27 -9.91 13.99
N LYS A 338 -4.19 -9.52 13.32
CA LYS A 338 -3.44 -10.34 12.36
C LYS A 338 -1.98 -9.87 12.32
N SER A 339 -1.18 -10.42 11.41
CA SER A 339 0.19 -9.98 11.13
C SER A 339 0.55 -10.18 9.68
N ALA A 340 1.63 -9.52 9.26
CA ALA A 340 2.33 -9.80 8.01
C ALA A 340 3.80 -10.04 8.28
N SER A 341 4.52 -10.65 7.35
CA SER A 341 5.91 -11.05 7.56
C SER A 341 6.78 -10.77 6.34
N LEU A 342 8.01 -10.34 6.60
CA LEU A 342 9.11 -10.33 5.65
C LEU A 342 10.14 -11.39 6.04
N TRP A 343 10.61 -12.16 5.07
CA TRP A 343 11.66 -13.16 5.23
C TRP A 343 12.90 -12.74 4.43
N PRO A 344 13.89 -12.10 5.07
CA PRO A 344 15.08 -11.59 4.38
C PRO A 344 15.93 -12.66 3.70
N VAL A 345 15.80 -13.91 4.15
CA VAL A 345 16.57 -15.05 3.64
C VAL A 345 15.66 -16.22 3.35
N SER A 346 15.87 -16.90 2.23
CA SER A 346 15.12 -18.08 1.85
C SER A 346 15.93 -19.36 2.11
N TYR A 347 15.93 -19.86 3.33
CA TYR A 347 16.38 -21.20 3.66
C TYR A 347 15.18 -22.14 3.87
N THR A 348 15.39 -23.43 3.63
CA THR A 348 14.35 -24.48 3.77
C THR A 348 13.88 -24.72 5.22
N HIS A 349 14.59 -24.18 6.21
CA HIS A 349 14.22 -24.29 7.64
C HIS A 349 13.74 -22.93 8.15
N LEU A 350 12.45 -22.85 8.46
CA LEU A 350 11.81 -21.69 9.05
C LEU A 350 11.98 -21.73 10.58
N THR A 351 12.54 -20.68 11.16
CA THR A 351 12.52 -20.44 12.61
C THR A 351 11.41 -19.42 12.87
N LEU A 352 10.31 -19.86 13.46
CA LEU A 352 9.24 -18.97 13.91
C LEU A 352 9.64 -18.33 15.24
N PRO A 353 9.30 -17.06 15.50
CA PRO A 353 9.45 -16.50 16.82
C PRO A 353 8.59 -17.27 17.80
N THR A 354 9.17 -17.65 18.93
CA THR A 354 8.38 -18.17 20.06
C THR A 354 7.39 -17.08 20.48
N LYS A 355 6.11 -17.41 20.47
CA LYS A 355 5.07 -16.53 21.02
C LYS A 355 5.46 -16.15 22.44
N ALA A 356 5.78 -14.88 22.64
CA ALA A 356 5.89 -14.26 23.95
C ALA A 356 4.51 -13.76 24.38
#